data_2049cb9c2885884c1e078f646c3a3af5
#
_entry.id   2049cb9c2885884c1e078f646c3a3af5
#
_cell.length_a   1.000
_cell.length_b   1.000
_cell.length_c   1.000
_cell.angle_alpha   90.00
_cell.angle_beta   90.00
_cell.angle_gamma   90.00
#
_symmetry.space_group_name_H-M   'P 1'
#
loop_
_entity.id
_entity.type
_entity.pdbx_description
1 polymer ?
#
loop_
_entity_poly.entity_id
_entity_poly.type
_entity_poly.pdbx_seq_one_letter_code
_entity_poly.pdbx_strand_id
1 'polypeptide(L)'
;MTEPYLATLNPEQRHAVEHSGDQPLLIIAGAGSGKTDTPAHRVAHLIVQRADPRRMMLLTFSRRAAAEMSRRVERIAVQVLPEHGRLMVDALTWSGTFHAIGARLLREYSDQIGLDRAFTIHDRGDSADL
;
A
#
# COMPACT_ATOMS: atom_id res chain seq x y z
N MET A 1 26.46 -5.05 -3.89
CA MET A 1 25.68 -5.85 -4.86
C MET A 1 24.26 -5.33 -4.92
N THR A 2 23.75 -5.06 -6.12
CA THR A 2 22.39 -4.58 -6.28
C THR A 2 21.41 -5.75 -6.19
N GLU A 3 20.39 -5.61 -5.37
CA GLU A 3 19.34 -6.60 -5.27
C GLU A 3 18.59 -6.74 -6.62
N PRO A 4 18.26 -7.97 -7.07
CA PRO A 4 17.65 -8.16 -8.38
C PRO A 4 16.38 -7.34 -8.62
N TYR A 5 15.54 -7.17 -7.60
CA TYR A 5 14.30 -6.41 -7.73
C TYR A 5 14.55 -4.90 -7.92
N LEU A 6 15.72 -4.40 -7.54
CA LEU A 6 16.09 -3.00 -7.74
C LEU A 6 16.72 -2.75 -9.11
N ALA A 7 17.22 -3.80 -9.77
CA ALA A 7 17.95 -3.68 -11.02
C ALA A 7 17.10 -3.16 -12.19
N THR A 8 15.77 -3.40 -12.14
CA THR A 8 14.85 -2.95 -13.19
C THR A 8 14.40 -1.50 -13.02
N LEU A 9 14.78 -0.86 -11.93
CA LEU A 9 14.37 0.51 -11.62
C LEU A 9 15.38 1.51 -12.19
N ASN A 10 14.86 2.65 -12.67
CA ASN A 10 15.75 3.76 -13.01
C ASN A 10 16.27 4.43 -11.72
N PRO A 11 17.30 5.31 -11.80
CA PRO A 11 17.87 5.91 -10.60
C PRO A 11 16.90 6.68 -9.73
N GLU A 12 15.93 7.34 -10.33
CA GLU A 12 14.91 8.11 -9.60
C GLU A 12 13.94 7.21 -8.85
N GLN A 13 13.48 6.15 -9.52
CA GLN A 13 12.63 5.15 -8.90
C GLN A 13 13.35 4.45 -7.75
N ARG A 14 14.60 4.07 -7.98
CA ARG A 14 15.43 3.43 -6.96
C ARG A 14 15.61 4.32 -5.74
N HIS A 15 15.86 5.61 -5.95
CA HIS A 15 15.96 6.58 -4.88
C HIS A 15 14.69 6.64 -4.04
N ALA A 16 13.54 6.65 -4.69
CA ALA A 16 12.24 6.65 -4.01
C ALA A 16 12.00 5.35 -3.22
N VAL A 17 12.39 4.21 -3.78
CA VAL A 17 12.23 2.90 -3.13
C VAL A 17 13.12 2.79 -1.89
N GLU A 18 14.33 3.28 -1.96
CA GLU A 18 15.32 3.20 -0.88
C GLU A 18 15.24 4.36 0.12
N HIS A 19 14.35 5.34 -0.11
CA HIS A 19 14.22 6.49 0.78
C HIS A 19 13.98 6.08 2.23
N SER A 20 14.58 6.81 3.16
CA SER A 20 14.44 6.58 4.59
C SER A 20 12.96 6.63 5.03
N GLY A 21 12.56 5.71 5.92
CA GLY A 21 11.19 5.63 6.39
C GLY A 21 10.81 6.66 7.45
N ASP A 22 11.76 7.46 7.92
CA ASP A 22 11.52 8.45 8.97
C ASP A 22 11.05 9.81 8.45
N GLN A 23 11.05 10.02 7.13
CA GLN A 23 10.62 11.28 6.52
C GLN A 23 9.63 11.02 5.38
N PRO A 24 8.62 11.90 5.23
CA PRO A 24 7.70 11.80 4.10
C PRO A 24 8.41 11.99 2.76
N LEU A 25 7.91 11.30 1.75
CA LEU A 25 8.42 11.40 0.38
C LEU A 25 7.26 11.66 -0.57
N LEU A 26 7.36 12.69 -1.38
CA LEU A 26 6.41 12.96 -2.46
C LEU A 26 7.03 12.53 -3.78
N ILE A 27 6.30 11.69 -4.52
CA ILE A 27 6.70 11.23 -5.85
C ILE A 27 5.76 11.87 -6.87
N ILE A 28 6.33 12.69 -7.74
CA ILE A 28 5.58 13.33 -8.82
C ILE A 28 5.95 12.61 -10.11
N ALA A 29 4.96 11.98 -10.75
CA ALA A 29 5.19 11.18 -11.94
C ALA A 29 4.02 11.32 -12.91
N GLY A 30 4.34 11.40 -14.20
CA GLY A 30 3.34 11.42 -15.25
C GLY A 30 2.71 10.05 -15.49
N ALA A 31 1.61 10.01 -16.22
CA ALA A 31 0.98 8.77 -16.61
C ALA A 31 1.96 7.91 -17.43
N GLY A 32 2.01 6.62 -17.18
CA GLY A 32 2.90 5.71 -17.88
C GLY A 32 4.36 5.71 -17.43
N SER A 33 4.70 6.46 -16.39
CA SER A 33 6.08 6.59 -15.90
C SER A 33 6.47 5.55 -14.84
N GLY A 34 5.68 4.49 -14.66
CA GLY A 34 5.97 3.44 -13.68
C GLY A 34 5.65 3.80 -12.26
N LYS A 35 4.79 4.80 -12.04
CA LYS A 35 4.43 5.26 -10.70
C LYS A 35 3.73 4.21 -9.84
N THR A 36 3.12 3.19 -10.46
CA THR A 36 2.50 2.08 -9.72
C THR A 36 3.55 1.06 -9.28
N ASP A 37 4.59 0.86 -10.09
CA ASP A 37 5.68 -0.06 -9.75
C ASP A 37 6.52 0.47 -8.58
N THR A 38 6.72 1.77 -8.50
CA THR A 38 7.55 2.36 -7.45
C THR A 38 7.01 2.08 -6.04
N PRO A 39 5.73 2.33 -5.73
CA PRO A 39 5.18 1.96 -4.41
C PRO A 39 5.26 0.46 -4.13
N ALA A 40 5.00 -0.40 -5.12
CA ALA A 40 5.08 -1.85 -4.95
C ALA A 40 6.49 -2.30 -4.58
N HIS A 41 7.51 -1.76 -5.28
CA HIS A 41 8.91 -2.04 -4.97
C HIS A 41 9.29 -1.50 -3.60
N ARG A 42 8.77 -0.33 -3.22
CA ARG A 42 9.04 0.24 -1.91
C ARG A 42 8.48 -0.63 -0.78
N VAL A 43 7.26 -1.12 -0.92
CA VAL A 43 6.67 -2.04 0.07
C VAL A 43 7.53 -3.30 0.20
N ALA A 44 7.90 -3.91 -0.92
CA ALA A 44 8.74 -5.09 -0.93
C ALA A 44 10.11 -4.81 -0.30
N HIS A 45 10.70 -3.65 -0.61
CA HIS A 45 11.99 -3.23 -0.03
C HIS A 45 11.90 -3.09 1.49
N LEU A 46 10.84 -2.46 2.00
CA LEU A 46 10.64 -2.32 3.44
C LEU A 46 10.49 -3.68 4.11
N ILE A 47 9.80 -4.62 3.47
CA ILE A 47 9.65 -6.00 3.98
C ILE A 47 11.02 -6.69 4.03
N VAL A 48 11.84 -6.53 3.00
CA VAL A 48 13.21 -7.07 2.96
C VAL A 48 14.07 -6.45 4.07
N GLN A 49 13.84 -5.18 4.38
CA GLN A 49 14.53 -4.49 5.48
C GLN A 49 13.92 -4.81 6.85
N ARG A 50 13.10 -5.83 6.92
CA ARG A 50 12.47 -6.35 8.16
C ARG A 50 11.45 -5.43 8.81
N ALA A 51 10.85 -4.51 8.05
CA ALA A 51 9.71 -3.76 8.54
C ALA A 51 8.50 -4.71 8.68
N ASP A 52 7.71 -4.49 9.71
CA ASP A 52 6.52 -5.32 9.97
C ASP A 52 5.42 -4.96 8.98
N PRO A 53 5.00 -5.87 8.08
CA PRO A 53 3.95 -5.56 7.12
C PRO A 53 2.59 -5.26 7.75
N ARG A 54 2.35 -5.70 8.99
CA ARG A 54 1.13 -5.38 9.73
C ARG A 54 1.05 -3.91 10.14
N ARG A 55 2.18 -3.22 10.10
CA ARG A 55 2.28 -1.80 10.43
C ARG A 55 2.37 -0.90 9.19
N MET A 56 2.12 -1.47 8.02
CA MET A 56 2.09 -0.73 6.76
C MET A 56 0.64 -0.51 6.33
N MET A 57 0.37 0.64 5.75
CA MET A 57 -0.93 0.96 5.18
C MET A 57 -0.73 1.31 3.71
N LEU A 58 -1.37 0.54 2.83
CA LEU A 58 -1.24 0.68 1.39
C LEU A 58 -2.58 1.08 0.80
N LEU A 59 -2.69 2.33 0.35
CA LEU A 59 -3.95 2.92 -0.07
C LEU A 59 -3.97 3.19 -1.58
N THR A 60 -5.10 2.87 -2.20
CA THR A 60 -5.35 3.13 -3.62
C THR A 60 -6.74 3.72 -3.81
N PHE A 61 -7.00 4.30 -4.99
CA PHE A 61 -8.29 4.91 -5.27
C PHE A 61 -9.35 3.93 -5.74
N SER A 62 -8.96 2.82 -6.37
CA SER A 62 -9.93 1.86 -6.92
C SER A 62 -9.60 0.43 -6.48
N ARG A 63 -10.63 -0.42 -6.48
CA ARG A 63 -10.45 -1.85 -6.17
C ARG A 63 -9.50 -2.52 -7.17
N ARG A 64 -9.58 -2.13 -8.44
CA ARG A 64 -8.70 -2.67 -9.48
C ARG A 64 -7.25 -2.30 -9.21
N ALA A 65 -6.99 -1.05 -8.87
CA ALA A 65 -5.64 -0.59 -8.52
C ALA A 65 -5.12 -1.29 -7.27
N ALA A 66 -5.98 -1.51 -6.27
CA ALA A 66 -5.61 -2.23 -5.05
C ALA A 66 -5.21 -3.67 -5.36
N ALA A 67 -6.00 -4.38 -6.16
CA ALA A 67 -5.70 -5.75 -6.56
C ALA A 67 -4.41 -5.84 -7.38
N GLU A 68 -4.19 -4.92 -8.30
CA GLU A 68 -2.98 -4.83 -9.10
C GLU A 68 -1.75 -4.59 -8.23
N MET A 69 -1.85 -3.66 -7.29
CA MET A 69 -0.77 -3.35 -6.35
C MET A 69 -0.40 -4.58 -5.52
N SER A 70 -1.39 -5.28 -4.99
CA SER A 70 -1.17 -6.48 -4.19
C SER A 70 -0.46 -7.57 -5.00
N ARG A 71 -0.85 -7.77 -6.26
CA ARG A 71 -0.19 -8.74 -7.14
C ARG A 71 1.27 -8.38 -7.40
N ARG A 72 1.55 -7.09 -7.59
CA ARG A 72 2.92 -6.62 -7.83
C ARG A 72 3.80 -6.79 -6.61
N VAL A 73 3.29 -6.43 -5.44
CA VAL A 73 4.01 -6.62 -4.17
C VAL A 73 4.31 -8.11 -3.95
N GLU A 74 3.32 -8.97 -4.16
CA GLU A 74 3.50 -10.41 -4.00
C GLU A 74 4.57 -10.95 -4.95
N ARG A 75 4.52 -10.55 -6.21
CA ARG A 75 5.50 -11.01 -7.21
C ARG A 75 6.93 -10.65 -6.80
N ILE A 76 7.13 -9.43 -6.35
CA ILE A 76 8.46 -8.96 -5.94
C ILE A 76 8.89 -9.66 -4.66
N ALA A 77 8.00 -9.74 -3.68
CA ALA A 77 8.30 -10.35 -2.39
C ALA A 77 8.66 -11.84 -2.52
N VAL A 78 7.93 -12.57 -3.34
CA VAL A 78 8.21 -14.00 -3.59
C VAL A 78 9.55 -14.17 -4.32
N GLN A 79 9.88 -13.26 -5.24
CA GLN A 79 11.15 -13.29 -5.95
C GLN A 79 12.34 -13.10 -5.01
N VAL A 80 12.21 -12.22 -4.02
CA VAL A 80 13.28 -11.87 -3.08
C VAL A 80 13.31 -12.82 -1.89
N LEU A 81 12.14 -13.22 -1.40
CA LEU A 81 11.98 -14.10 -0.23
C LEU A 81 11.10 -15.30 -0.61
N PRO A 82 11.63 -16.29 -1.35
CA PRO A 82 10.81 -17.37 -1.90
C PRO A 82 10.00 -18.15 -0.85
N GLU A 83 10.55 -18.32 0.33
CA GLU A 83 9.89 -19.12 1.38
C GLU A 83 8.95 -18.28 2.26
N HIS A 84 9.21 -16.99 2.41
CA HIS A 84 8.50 -16.13 3.36
C HIS A 84 7.73 -14.99 2.72
N GLY A 85 8.00 -14.68 1.44
CA GLY A 85 7.41 -13.53 0.77
C GLY A 85 5.88 -13.55 0.78
N ARG A 86 5.28 -14.70 0.52
CA ARG A 86 3.82 -14.83 0.51
C ARG A 86 3.22 -14.59 1.90
N LEU A 87 3.84 -15.15 2.94
CA LEU A 87 3.39 -14.92 4.32
C LEU A 87 3.47 -13.44 4.70
N MET A 88 4.55 -12.78 4.27
CA MET A 88 4.71 -11.35 4.53
C MET A 88 3.67 -10.51 3.81
N VAL A 89 3.33 -10.87 2.57
CA VAL A 89 2.28 -10.15 1.82
C VAL A 89 0.91 -10.40 2.45
N ASP A 90 0.63 -11.62 2.89
CA ASP A 90 -0.62 -11.92 3.58
C ASP A 90 -0.77 -11.13 4.89
N ALA A 91 0.34 -10.73 5.49
CA ALA A 91 0.34 -9.90 6.68
C ALA A 91 0.07 -8.41 6.41
N LEU A 92 0.03 -7.99 5.12
CA LEU A 92 -0.38 -6.64 4.72
C LEU A 92 -1.90 -6.50 4.83
N THR A 93 -2.41 -6.47 6.04
CA THR A 93 -3.86 -6.47 6.30
C THR A 93 -4.51 -5.10 6.10
N TRP A 94 -3.71 -4.02 6.13
CA TRP A 94 -4.17 -2.65 5.92
C TRP A 94 -3.91 -2.19 4.48
N SER A 95 -4.39 -2.97 3.54
CA SER A 95 -4.23 -2.70 2.10
C SER A 95 -5.60 -2.67 1.43
N GLY A 96 -5.84 -1.68 0.61
CA GLY A 96 -7.09 -1.55 -0.13
C GLY A 96 -7.35 -0.13 -0.59
N THR A 97 -8.62 0.15 -0.92
CA THR A 97 -9.01 1.49 -1.32
C THR A 97 -9.11 2.43 -0.11
N PHE A 98 -9.02 3.72 -0.35
CA PHE A 98 -9.22 4.73 0.70
C PHE A 98 -10.55 4.53 1.41
N HIS A 99 -11.63 4.27 0.66
CA HIS A 99 -12.96 4.04 1.25
C HIS A 99 -13.00 2.81 2.14
N ALA A 100 -12.45 1.70 1.67
CA ALA A 100 -12.45 0.44 2.43
C ALA A 100 -11.63 0.54 3.72
N ILE A 101 -10.44 1.13 3.63
CA ILE A 101 -9.57 1.29 4.80
C ILE A 101 -10.16 2.33 5.76
N GLY A 102 -10.71 3.42 5.23
CA GLY A 102 -11.40 4.43 6.05
C GLY A 102 -12.57 3.84 6.82
N ALA A 103 -13.40 3.03 6.15
CA ALA A 103 -14.51 2.34 6.80
C ALA A 103 -14.04 1.40 7.90
N ARG A 104 -12.96 0.65 7.64
CA ARG A 104 -12.37 -0.25 8.62
C ARG A 104 -11.85 0.50 9.85
N LEU A 105 -11.15 1.61 9.64
CA LEU A 105 -10.66 2.46 10.73
C LEU A 105 -11.82 2.99 11.58
N LEU A 106 -12.86 3.50 10.93
CA LEU A 106 -14.02 4.03 11.64
C LEU A 106 -14.71 2.94 12.46
N ARG A 107 -14.80 1.70 11.94
CA ARG A 107 -15.39 0.60 12.69
C ARG A 107 -14.54 0.16 13.88
N GLU A 108 -13.22 0.09 13.69
CA GLU A 108 -12.33 -0.29 14.79
C GLU A 108 -12.31 0.72 15.94
N TYR A 109 -12.44 2.00 15.61
CA TYR A 109 -12.39 3.08 16.60
C TYR A 109 -13.75 3.75 16.83
N SER A 110 -14.83 3.11 16.40
CA SER A 110 -16.19 3.69 16.50
C SER A 110 -16.57 4.07 17.91
N ASP A 111 -16.26 3.22 18.88
CA ASP A 111 -16.58 3.48 20.30
C ASP A 111 -15.87 4.71 20.83
N GLN A 112 -14.67 4.99 20.34
CA GLN A 112 -13.86 6.12 20.79
C GLN A 112 -14.34 7.46 20.24
N ILE A 113 -15.07 7.43 19.13
CA ILE A 113 -15.56 8.66 18.47
C ILE A 113 -17.08 8.77 18.50
N GLY A 114 -17.75 7.91 19.25
CA GLY A 114 -19.20 7.97 19.44
C GLY A 114 -20.03 7.49 18.23
N LEU A 115 -19.46 6.66 17.36
CA LEU A 115 -20.17 6.09 16.23
C LEU A 115 -20.66 4.68 16.55
N ASP A 116 -21.83 4.33 15.98
CA ASP A 116 -22.33 2.95 15.99
C ASP A 116 -21.50 2.14 14.97
N ARG A 117 -21.10 0.93 15.34
CA ARG A 117 -20.36 0.03 14.44
C ARG A 117 -21.13 -0.31 13.17
N ALA A 118 -22.45 -0.23 13.20
CA ALA A 118 -23.33 -0.48 12.07
C ALA A 118 -23.56 0.74 11.18
N PHE A 119 -22.73 1.79 11.30
CA PHE A 119 -22.88 2.99 10.50
C PHE A 119 -22.83 2.71 8.99
N THR A 120 -23.48 3.58 8.22
CA THR A 120 -23.49 3.54 6.77
C THR A 120 -22.61 4.65 6.22
N ILE A 121 -21.86 4.36 5.15
CA ILE A 121 -21.04 5.36 4.48
C ILE A 121 -21.83 5.92 3.31
N HIS A 122 -21.97 7.26 3.29
CA HIS A 122 -22.56 7.98 2.18
C HIS A 122 -21.46 8.46 1.23
N ASP A 123 -21.68 8.28 -0.07
CA ASP A 123 -20.81 8.90 -1.06
C ASP A 123 -21.22 10.36 -1.24
N ARG A 124 -20.57 11.06 -2.17
CA ARG A 124 -20.83 12.46 -2.42
C ARG A 124 -22.26 12.70 -2.94
N GLY A 125 -22.78 11.78 -3.77
CA GLY A 125 -24.13 11.84 -4.27
C GLY A 125 -25.16 11.68 -3.16
N ASP A 126 -24.98 10.67 -2.32
CA ASP A 126 -25.88 10.42 -1.17
C ASP A 126 -25.91 11.62 -0.22
N SER A 127 -24.74 12.21 0.03
CA SER A 127 -24.65 13.38 0.91
C SER A 127 -25.37 14.60 0.32
N ALA A 128 -25.39 14.74 -0.99
CA ALA A 128 -26.08 15.85 -1.66
C ALA A 128 -27.62 15.70 -1.59
N ASP A 129 -28.11 14.46 -1.48
CA ASP A 129 -29.55 14.17 -1.39
C ASP A 129 -30.10 14.31 0.03
N LEU A 130 -29.24 14.45 1.00
CA LEU A 130 -29.63 14.71 2.39
C LEU A 130 -29.85 16.21 2.63
#